data_01d8b37b3364c11deeb91a5f5ceca4e7
#
_entry.id   01d8b37b3364c11deeb91a5f5ceca4e7
#
_cell.length_a   1.000
_cell.length_b   1.000
_cell.length_c   1.000
_cell.angle_alpha   90.00
_cell.angle_beta   90.00
_cell.angle_gamma   90.00
#
_symmetry.space_group_name_H-M   'P 1'
#
loop_
_entity.id
_entity.type
_entity.pdbx_description
1 polymer ?
#
loop_
_entity_poly.entity_id
_entity_poly.type
_entity_poly.pdbx_seq_one_letter_code
_entity_poly.pdbx_strand_id
1 'polypeptide(L)'
;IVPFIKVTQDRVVLEIQRGCIRGCRFCQAGQIYRPVRERDVDTLKRYAMEMLKNTGHEEISLSSLSSSDYSKLPELIDFLIEECSRQHVNISLPSLRIDAFSLDVMSKVQDVKKSSLTFAPEAGSQRLRDVINKGLTEEAILRGAALAFQGGWTRVKLYFMLGLPTETD
;
A
#
# COMPACT_ATOMS: atom_id res chain seq x y z
N ILE A 1 6.50 2.23 -21.24
CA ILE A 1 7.51 3.30 -21.44
C ILE A 1 8.80 2.82 -20.81
N VAL A 2 9.85 2.79 -21.60
CA VAL A 2 11.21 2.46 -21.13
C VAL A 2 11.97 3.77 -20.99
N PRO A 3 12.49 4.11 -19.80
CA PRO A 3 13.21 5.36 -19.61
C PRO A 3 14.56 5.34 -20.34
N PHE A 4 14.98 6.49 -20.85
CA PHE A 4 16.29 6.66 -21.50
C PHE A 4 17.46 6.68 -20.51
N ILE A 5 17.18 7.11 -19.28
CA ILE A 5 18.16 7.15 -18.18
C ILE A 5 17.70 6.25 -17.03
N LYS A 6 18.63 5.79 -16.20
CA LYS A 6 18.28 5.03 -15.00
C LYS A 6 17.46 5.91 -14.06
N VAL A 7 16.25 5.47 -13.70
CA VAL A 7 15.33 6.15 -12.79
C VAL A 7 15.34 5.51 -11.40
N THR A 8 14.99 6.27 -10.37
CA THR A 8 14.94 5.76 -8.99
C THR A 8 13.88 4.66 -8.80
N GLN A 9 12.78 4.74 -9.55
CA GLN A 9 11.66 3.79 -9.52
C GLN A 9 11.69 2.90 -10.77
N ASP A 10 12.78 2.12 -10.93
CA ASP A 10 13.01 1.26 -12.09
C ASP A 10 12.23 -0.05 -11.96
N ARG A 11 10.91 0.03 -12.11
CA ARG A 11 9.97 -1.08 -11.94
C ARG A 11 8.67 -0.85 -12.70
N VAL A 12 7.88 -1.90 -12.90
CA VAL A 12 6.50 -1.77 -13.36
C VAL A 12 5.66 -1.14 -12.25
N VAL A 13 4.89 -0.10 -12.58
CA VAL A 13 3.92 0.52 -11.66
C VAL A 13 2.52 0.34 -12.20
N LEU A 14 1.69 -0.36 -11.43
CA LEU A 14 0.31 -0.69 -11.78
C LEU A 14 -0.66 0.13 -10.92
N GLU A 15 -1.28 1.17 -11.49
CA GLU A 15 -2.30 1.95 -10.79
C GLU A 15 -3.60 1.15 -10.67
N ILE A 16 -3.90 0.67 -9.45
CA ILE A 16 -5.06 -0.19 -9.18
C ILE A 16 -6.34 0.60 -8.93
N GLN A 17 -6.20 1.76 -8.29
CA GLN A 17 -7.30 2.69 -8.06
C GLN A 17 -6.81 4.13 -7.99
N ARG A 18 -7.70 5.07 -8.27
CA ARG A 18 -7.48 6.50 -8.11
C ARG A 18 -8.47 7.09 -7.13
N GLY A 19 -7.99 7.99 -6.26
CA GLY A 19 -8.75 8.55 -5.16
C GLY A 19 -8.61 7.74 -3.87
N CYS A 20 -9.27 8.20 -2.80
CA CYS A 20 -9.27 7.54 -1.50
C CYS A 20 -10.59 7.80 -0.77
N ILE A 21 -11.14 6.77 -0.12
CA ILE A 21 -12.41 6.85 0.62
C ILE A 21 -12.27 7.46 2.02
N ARG A 22 -11.05 7.63 2.53
CA ARG A 22 -10.81 7.85 3.97
C ARG A 22 -11.10 9.26 4.46
N GLY A 23 -10.87 10.30 3.69
CA GLY A 23 -11.22 11.67 4.06
C GLY A 23 -10.36 12.29 5.16
N CYS A 24 -9.09 11.90 5.30
CA CYS A 24 -8.14 12.56 6.22
C CYS A 24 -8.06 14.06 5.89
N ARG A 25 -8.21 14.93 6.91
CA ARG A 25 -8.35 16.39 6.70
C ARG A 25 -7.12 17.06 6.12
N PHE A 26 -5.94 16.53 6.37
CA PHE A 26 -4.68 17.06 5.84
C PHE A 26 -4.36 16.58 4.41
N CYS A 27 -5.08 15.57 3.90
CA CYS A 27 -4.73 14.90 2.66
C CYS A 27 -5.34 15.61 1.44
N GLN A 28 -4.55 16.42 0.76
CA GLN A 28 -4.97 17.09 -0.48
C GLN A 28 -5.35 16.09 -1.58
N ALA A 29 -4.55 15.03 -1.76
CA ALA A 29 -4.80 14.01 -2.77
C ALA A 29 -6.15 13.30 -2.57
N GLY A 30 -6.55 13.04 -1.31
CA GLY A 30 -7.85 12.48 -0.98
C GLY A 30 -9.03 13.38 -1.32
N GLN A 31 -8.83 14.68 -1.50
CA GLN A 31 -9.85 15.63 -1.93
C GLN A 31 -9.88 15.82 -3.45
N ILE A 32 -8.70 16.01 -4.07
CA ILE A 32 -8.58 16.31 -5.52
C ILE A 32 -9.05 15.14 -6.39
N TYR A 33 -8.73 13.90 -5.99
CA TYR A 33 -8.99 12.70 -6.80
C TYR A 33 -10.32 12.01 -6.49
N ARG A 34 -11.33 12.73 -6.07
CA ARG A 34 -12.69 12.21 -5.92
C ARG A 34 -13.44 12.24 -7.25
N PRO A 35 -14.35 11.27 -7.48
CA PRO A 35 -14.65 10.08 -6.69
C PRO A 35 -13.57 9.01 -6.77
N VAL A 36 -13.61 8.02 -5.86
CA VAL A 36 -12.76 6.83 -5.96
C VAL A 36 -13.14 6.03 -7.21
N ARG A 37 -12.14 5.62 -7.97
CA ARG A 37 -12.30 4.84 -9.20
C ARG A 37 -11.35 3.67 -9.15
N GLU A 38 -11.90 2.49 -8.99
CA GLU A 38 -11.17 1.24 -9.08
C GLU A 38 -11.02 0.82 -10.55
N ARG A 39 -9.89 0.26 -10.87
CA ARG A 39 -9.67 -0.36 -12.17
C ARG A 39 -10.11 -1.82 -12.09
N ASP A 40 -10.72 -2.29 -13.15
CA ASP A 40 -11.13 -3.67 -13.28
C ASP A 40 -9.96 -4.65 -13.14
N VAL A 41 -10.17 -5.74 -12.39
CA VAL A 41 -9.11 -6.69 -12.02
C VAL A 41 -8.55 -7.45 -13.22
N ASP A 42 -9.38 -7.83 -14.19
CA ASP A 42 -8.91 -8.55 -15.38
C ASP A 42 -8.09 -7.63 -16.28
N THR A 43 -8.46 -6.35 -16.34
CA THR A 43 -7.64 -5.33 -17.00
C THR A 43 -6.28 -5.16 -16.32
N LEU A 44 -6.22 -5.19 -14.98
CA LEU A 44 -4.97 -5.11 -14.22
C LEU A 44 -4.09 -6.33 -14.45
N LYS A 45 -4.66 -7.52 -14.43
CA LYS A 45 -3.96 -8.78 -14.73
C LYS A 45 -3.30 -8.72 -16.11
N ARG A 46 -4.05 -8.32 -17.11
CA ARG A 46 -3.55 -8.17 -18.49
C ARG A 46 -2.42 -7.14 -18.58
N TYR A 47 -2.61 -5.96 -17.99
CA TYR A 47 -1.59 -4.91 -18.01
C TYR A 47 -0.31 -5.31 -17.26
N ALA A 48 -0.43 -6.00 -16.14
CA ALA A 48 0.73 -6.49 -15.40
C ALA A 48 1.61 -7.36 -16.30
N MET A 49 1.02 -8.35 -16.98
CA MET A 49 1.73 -9.27 -17.86
C MET A 49 2.32 -8.57 -19.10
N GLU A 50 1.55 -7.70 -19.74
CA GLU A 50 2.03 -6.92 -20.89
C GLU A 50 3.22 -6.02 -20.52
N MET A 51 3.13 -5.33 -19.37
CA MET A 51 4.19 -4.42 -18.92
C MET A 51 5.46 -5.18 -18.54
N LEU A 52 5.36 -6.29 -17.80
CA LEU A 52 6.50 -7.13 -17.44
C LEU A 52 7.17 -7.69 -18.69
N LYS A 53 6.40 -8.24 -19.63
CA LYS A 53 6.91 -8.79 -20.90
C LYS A 53 7.63 -7.74 -21.75
N ASN A 54 7.10 -6.52 -21.80
CA ASN A 54 7.61 -5.47 -22.68
C ASN A 54 8.80 -4.70 -22.08
N THR A 55 9.00 -4.77 -20.75
CA THR A 55 10.06 -4.01 -20.08
C THR A 55 11.17 -4.89 -19.50
N GLY A 56 10.87 -6.13 -19.15
CA GLY A 56 11.81 -7.02 -18.49
C GLY A 56 12.15 -6.62 -17.05
N HIS A 57 11.34 -5.76 -16.41
CA HIS A 57 11.56 -5.39 -15.01
C HIS A 57 11.35 -6.58 -14.08
N GLU A 58 12.15 -6.65 -13.02
CA GLU A 58 12.12 -7.68 -11.98
C GLU A 58 11.29 -7.27 -10.76
N GLU A 59 10.57 -6.16 -10.84
CA GLU A 59 9.69 -5.67 -9.76
C GLU A 59 8.41 -5.08 -10.35
N ILE A 60 7.27 -5.43 -9.74
CA ILE A 60 5.97 -4.78 -9.97
C ILE A 60 5.48 -4.15 -8.67
N SER A 61 5.06 -2.89 -8.74
CA SER A 61 4.51 -2.14 -7.61
C SER A 61 3.07 -1.75 -7.89
N LEU A 62 2.18 -2.03 -6.95
CA LEU A 62 0.81 -1.52 -7.03
C LEU A 62 0.79 -0.05 -6.58
N SER A 63 0.05 0.79 -7.28
CA SER A 63 -0.03 2.23 -7.00
C SER A 63 -1.45 2.64 -6.68
N SER A 64 -1.62 3.28 -5.52
CA SER A 64 -2.85 3.94 -5.10
C SER A 64 -2.59 4.84 -3.89
N LEU A 65 -3.59 5.63 -3.49
CA LEU A 65 -3.56 6.38 -2.21
C LEU A 65 -3.84 5.48 -1.00
N SER A 66 -4.43 4.30 -1.19
CA SER A 66 -4.70 3.30 -0.15
C SER A 66 -4.90 1.94 -0.79
N SER A 67 -3.84 1.18 -0.96
CA SER A 67 -3.89 -0.12 -1.64
C SER A 67 -4.74 -1.14 -0.89
N SER A 68 -4.78 -1.05 0.44
CA SER A 68 -5.62 -1.93 1.27
C SER A 68 -7.13 -1.73 1.06
N ASP A 69 -7.55 -0.62 0.47
CA ASP A 69 -8.96 -0.30 0.24
C ASP A 69 -9.47 -0.72 -1.15
N TYR A 70 -8.60 -1.28 -2.00
CA TYR A 70 -9.00 -1.82 -3.29
C TYR A 70 -9.81 -3.09 -3.11
N SER A 71 -11.05 -3.11 -3.63
CA SER A 71 -12.04 -4.17 -3.36
C SER A 71 -11.62 -5.57 -3.83
N LYS A 72 -10.81 -5.65 -4.87
CA LYS A 72 -10.31 -6.90 -5.47
C LYS A 72 -8.84 -7.17 -5.16
N LEU A 73 -8.29 -6.58 -4.09
CA LEU A 73 -6.89 -6.75 -3.75
C LEU A 73 -6.48 -8.23 -3.56
N PRO A 74 -7.22 -9.08 -2.81
CA PRO A 74 -6.84 -10.48 -2.64
C PRO A 74 -6.75 -11.24 -3.97
N GLU A 75 -7.73 -11.09 -4.83
CA GLU A 75 -7.76 -11.74 -6.15
C GLU A 75 -6.58 -11.30 -7.04
N LEU A 76 -6.28 -10.00 -7.05
CA LEU A 76 -5.14 -9.48 -7.81
C LEU A 76 -3.81 -10.00 -7.27
N ILE A 77 -3.66 -10.04 -5.96
CA ILE A 77 -2.44 -10.53 -5.31
C ILE A 77 -2.22 -12.02 -5.57
N ASP A 78 -3.26 -12.85 -5.45
CA ASP A 78 -3.16 -14.28 -5.74
C ASP A 78 -2.67 -14.52 -7.18
N PHE A 79 -3.23 -13.81 -8.15
CA PHE A 79 -2.78 -13.87 -9.54
C PHE A 79 -1.33 -13.40 -9.71
N LEU A 80 -0.97 -12.25 -9.12
CA LEU A 80 0.39 -11.72 -9.26
C LEU A 80 1.43 -12.64 -8.63
N ILE A 81 1.13 -13.26 -7.48
CA ILE A 81 2.04 -14.21 -6.84
C ILE A 81 2.27 -15.42 -7.74
N GLU A 82 1.21 -15.99 -8.31
CA GLU A 82 1.34 -17.14 -9.20
C GLU A 82 2.22 -16.83 -10.42
N GLU A 83 1.96 -15.72 -11.09
CA GLU A 83 2.69 -15.34 -12.31
C GLU A 83 4.10 -14.80 -12.04
N CYS A 84 4.24 -13.94 -11.01
CA CYS A 84 5.53 -13.33 -10.68
C CYS A 84 6.52 -14.33 -10.08
N SER A 85 6.04 -15.31 -9.28
CA SER A 85 6.91 -16.38 -8.74
C SER A 85 7.58 -17.19 -9.83
N ARG A 86 6.84 -17.49 -10.91
CA ARG A 86 7.38 -18.23 -12.06
C ARG A 86 8.47 -17.46 -12.81
N GLN A 87 8.44 -16.14 -12.74
CA GLN A 87 9.34 -15.24 -13.44
C GLN A 87 10.38 -14.57 -12.53
N HIS A 88 10.41 -14.91 -11.24
CA HIS A 88 11.25 -14.27 -10.21
C HIS A 88 11.07 -12.75 -10.10
N VAL A 89 9.84 -12.26 -10.35
CA VAL A 89 9.47 -10.84 -10.23
C VAL A 89 9.00 -10.54 -8.81
N ASN A 90 9.55 -9.50 -8.21
CA ASN A 90 9.17 -9.05 -6.86
C ASN A 90 7.88 -8.23 -6.89
N ILE A 91 7.02 -8.40 -5.87
CA ILE A 91 5.79 -7.63 -5.71
C ILE A 91 5.96 -6.63 -4.57
N SER A 92 5.66 -5.36 -4.83
CA SER A 92 5.71 -4.27 -3.85
C SER A 92 4.31 -3.70 -3.62
N LEU A 93 3.90 -3.63 -2.36
CA LEU A 93 2.60 -3.09 -1.93
C LEU A 93 2.80 -1.82 -1.09
N PRO A 94 2.91 -0.66 -1.70
CA PRO A 94 2.95 0.61 -0.97
C PRO A 94 1.57 1.03 -0.47
N SER A 95 1.55 2.05 0.39
CA SER A 95 0.31 2.70 0.87
C SER A 95 -0.64 1.76 1.62
N LEU A 96 -0.07 0.84 2.41
CA LEU A 96 -0.85 -0.02 3.28
C LEU A 96 -1.32 0.73 4.52
N ARG A 97 -2.56 0.50 4.91
CA ARG A 97 -3.12 0.96 6.18
C ARG A 97 -3.00 -0.12 7.25
N ILE A 98 -2.65 0.29 8.45
CA ILE A 98 -2.45 -0.64 9.58
C ILE A 98 -3.77 -1.32 10.03
N ASP A 99 -4.90 -0.62 9.92
CA ASP A 99 -6.23 -1.12 10.26
C ASP A 99 -6.79 -2.12 9.24
N ALA A 100 -6.31 -2.04 8.00
CA ALA A 100 -6.67 -2.95 6.90
C ALA A 100 -5.53 -3.93 6.57
N PHE A 101 -4.58 -4.10 7.49
CA PHE A 101 -3.48 -5.05 7.34
C PHE A 101 -3.99 -6.49 7.46
N SER A 102 -3.76 -7.30 6.43
CA SER A 102 -4.10 -8.72 6.39
C SER A 102 -2.84 -9.56 6.35
N LEU A 103 -2.66 -10.46 7.32
CA LEU A 103 -1.56 -11.42 7.32
C LEU A 103 -1.61 -12.35 6.11
N ASP A 104 -2.81 -12.77 5.71
CA ASP A 104 -2.97 -13.70 4.57
C ASP A 104 -2.44 -13.11 3.27
N VAL A 105 -2.74 -11.83 3.01
CA VAL A 105 -2.24 -11.12 1.83
C VAL A 105 -0.73 -10.90 1.93
N MET A 106 -0.26 -10.49 3.10
CA MET A 106 1.14 -10.10 3.27
C MET A 106 2.09 -11.28 3.38
N SER A 107 1.70 -12.39 3.99
CA SER A 107 2.51 -13.61 4.02
C SER A 107 2.78 -14.14 2.62
N LYS A 108 1.76 -14.16 1.77
CA LYS A 108 1.90 -14.56 0.37
C LYS A 108 2.90 -13.70 -0.41
N VAL A 109 2.89 -12.38 -0.19
CA VAL A 109 3.84 -11.47 -0.86
C VAL A 109 5.26 -11.61 -0.33
N GLN A 110 5.42 -11.98 0.95
CA GLN A 110 6.73 -12.17 1.58
C GLN A 110 7.51 -13.39 1.11
N ASP A 111 6.82 -14.42 0.64
CA ASP A 111 7.48 -15.63 0.13
C ASP A 111 8.38 -15.29 -1.07
N VAL A 112 8.11 -14.20 -1.78
CA VAL A 112 8.94 -13.73 -2.89
C VAL A 112 10.08 -12.82 -2.41
N LYS A 113 9.83 -11.85 -1.53
CA LYS A 113 10.85 -10.98 -0.91
C LYS A 113 10.33 -10.26 0.31
N LYS A 114 11.07 -10.32 1.42
CA LYS A 114 10.74 -9.53 2.63
C LYS A 114 10.96 -8.04 2.40
N SER A 115 9.88 -7.28 2.31
CA SER A 115 9.90 -5.81 2.30
C SER A 115 9.72 -5.26 3.72
N SER A 116 10.21 -4.05 3.99
CA SER A 116 9.94 -3.36 5.25
C SER A 116 8.48 -2.89 5.28
N LEU A 117 7.80 -3.08 6.41
CA LEU A 117 6.47 -2.53 6.62
C LEU A 117 6.56 -1.08 7.10
N THR A 118 5.75 -0.24 6.49
CA THR A 118 5.63 1.17 6.87
C THR A 118 4.15 1.51 7.01
N PHE A 119 3.79 2.07 8.16
CA PHE A 119 2.45 2.56 8.44
C PHE A 119 2.49 4.02 8.88
N ALA A 120 1.40 4.72 8.69
CA ALA A 120 1.27 6.14 9.01
C ALA A 120 0.09 6.38 9.98
N PRO A 121 0.27 6.22 11.29
CA PRO A 121 -0.72 6.65 12.29
C PRO A 121 -0.96 8.16 12.26
N GLU A 122 0.04 8.93 11.87
CA GLU A 122 0.12 10.39 11.76
C GLU A 122 0.14 11.12 13.09
N ALA A 123 -0.56 10.63 14.12
CA ALA A 123 -0.57 11.21 15.46
C ALA A 123 -0.52 10.13 16.54
N GLY A 124 0.19 10.41 17.62
CA GLY A 124 0.35 9.51 18.76
C GLY A 124 -0.91 9.37 19.63
N SER A 125 -1.66 10.47 19.82
CA SER A 125 -2.88 10.44 20.64
C SER A 125 -4.14 10.20 19.82
N GLN A 126 -5.13 9.51 20.41
CA GLN A 126 -6.44 9.32 19.78
C GLN A 126 -7.10 10.65 19.45
N ARG A 127 -7.03 11.62 20.38
CA ARG A 127 -7.58 12.96 20.18
C ARG A 127 -7.08 13.62 18.90
N LEU A 128 -5.77 13.58 18.65
CA LEU A 128 -5.20 14.19 17.44
C LEU A 128 -5.56 13.38 16.17
N ARG A 129 -5.61 12.05 16.26
CA ARG A 129 -6.09 11.24 15.11
C ARG A 129 -7.54 11.57 14.75
N ASP A 130 -8.38 11.83 15.72
CA ASP A 130 -9.76 12.26 15.50
C ASP A 130 -9.83 13.67 14.91
N VAL A 131 -9.01 14.60 15.40
CA VAL A 131 -8.90 15.96 14.87
C VAL A 131 -8.55 15.94 13.37
N ILE A 132 -7.62 15.11 12.95
CA ILE A 132 -7.23 15.00 11.54
C ILE A 132 -8.10 14.01 10.74
N ASN A 133 -9.12 13.42 11.35
CA ASN A 133 -9.99 12.40 10.75
C ASN A 133 -9.20 11.22 10.15
N LYS A 134 -8.20 10.72 10.89
CA LYS A 134 -7.41 9.57 10.44
C LYS A 134 -8.20 8.25 10.51
N GLY A 135 -9.17 8.15 11.43
CA GLY A 135 -10.02 6.97 11.59
C GLY A 135 -9.25 5.72 12.04
N LEU A 136 -8.21 5.89 12.88
CA LEU A 136 -7.43 4.81 13.47
C LEU A 136 -7.55 4.84 14.99
N THR A 137 -7.86 3.70 15.61
CA THR A 137 -7.84 3.53 17.06
C THR A 137 -6.46 3.03 17.52
N GLU A 138 -6.19 3.19 18.81
CA GLU A 138 -4.97 2.65 19.44
C GLU A 138 -4.92 1.14 19.30
N GLU A 139 -6.03 0.46 19.55
CA GLU A 139 -6.13 -1.00 19.42
C GLU A 139 -5.84 -1.47 17.98
N ALA A 140 -6.31 -0.73 16.99
CA ALA A 140 -6.03 -1.05 15.58
C ALA A 140 -4.53 -0.94 15.26
N ILE A 141 -3.86 0.07 15.80
CA ILE A 141 -2.41 0.27 15.63
C ILE A 141 -1.64 -0.86 16.31
N LEU A 142 -1.94 -1.15 17.58
CA LEU A 142 -1.26 -2.20 18.33
C LEU A 142 -1.50 -3.58 17.72
N ARG A 143 -2.74 -3.88 17.33
CA ARG A 143 -3.09 -5.13 16.65
C ARG A 143 -2.36 -5.30 15.33
N GLY A 144 -2.35 -4.26 14.48
CA GLY A 144 -1.66 -4.32 13.19
C GLY A 144 -0.15 -4.51 13.34
N ALA A 145 0.47 -3.87 14.32
CA ALA A 145 1.88 -4.07 14.64
C ALA A 145 2.15 -5.50 15.17
N ALA A 146 1.31 -6.01 16.08
CA ALA A 146 1.42 -7.37 16.60
C ALA A 146 1.29 -8.41 15.48
N LEU A 147 0.32 -8.25 14.58
CA LEU A 147 0.14 -9.12 13.42
C LEU A 147 1.39 -9.09 12.51
N ALA A 148 1.99 -7.93 12.31
CA ALA A 148 3.23 -7.84 11.55
C ALA A 148 4.36 -8.68 12.16
N PHE A 149 4.59 -8.55 13.46
CA PHE A 149 5.61 -9.36 14.16
C PHE A 149 5.27 -10.86 14.16
N GLN A 150 4.02 -11.24 14.34
CA GLN A 150 3.56 -12.62 14.22
C GLN A 150 3.80 -13.18 12.80
N GLY A 151 3.65 -12.35 11.77
CA GLY A 151 3.98 -12.68 10.38
C GLY A 151 5.49 -12.73 10.07
N GLY A 152 6.36 -12.57 11.07
CA GLY A 152 7.81 -12.71 10.94
C GLY A 152 8.56 -11.44 10.53
N TRP A 153 7.90 -10.26 10.55
CA TRP A 153 8.63 -9.00 10.42
C TRP A 153 9.40 -8.69 11.70
N THR A 154 10.63 -8.28 11.55
CA THR A 154 11.49 -7.88 12.68
C THR A 154 11.47 -6.38 12.93
N ARG A 155 10.86 -5.62 12.01
CA ARG A 155 10.82 -4.16 12.08
C ARG A 155 9.56 -3.60 11.40
N VAL A 156 8.92 -2.66 12.07
CA VAL A 156 7.84 -1.85 11.56
C VAL A 156 8.25 -0.38 11.66
N LYS A 157 8.08 0.38 10.58
CA LYS A 157 8.31 1.81 10.54
C LYS A 157 6.99 2.55 10.69
N LEU A 158 6.93 3.50 11.61
CA LEU A 158 5.76 4.34 11.84
C LEU A 158 6.08 5.79 11.49
N TYR A 159 5.15 6.45 10.78
CA TYR A 159 5.22 7.88 10.49
C TYR A 159 4.31 8.67 11.42
N PHE A 160 4.84 9.75 11.97
CA PHE A 160 4.11 10.72 12.78
C PHE A 160 4.37 12.12 12.26
N MET A 161 3.32 12.93 12.24
CA MET A 161 3.36 14.36 11.94
C MET A 161 3.54 15.14 13.24
N LEU A 162 4.23 16.25 13.16
CA LEU A 162 4.39 17.24 14.23
C LEU A 162 3.72 18.54 13.83
N GLY A 163 3.20 19.29 14.79
CA GLY A 163 2.53 20.58 14.55
C GLY A 163 1.13 20.43 13.96
N LEU A 164 0.43 19.36 14.32
CA LEU A 164 -0.96 19.16 13.91
C LEU A 164 -1.89 20.21 14.56
N PRO A 165 -3.03 20.56 13.92
CA PRO A 165 -4.00 21.46 14.53
C PRO A 165 -4.39 21.02 15.95
N THR A 166 -4.38 21.95 16.90
CA THR A 166 -4.65 21.72 18.32
C THR A 166 -3.62 20.86 19.07
N GLU A 167 -2.47 20.55 18.48
CA GLU A 167 -1.38 19.90 19.19
C GLU A 167 -0.76 20.88 20.19
N THR A 168 -0.42 20.38 21.36
CA THR A 168 0.27 21.12 22.44
C THR A 168 1.61 20.46 22.70
N ASP A 169 2.54 21.21 23.26
CA ASP A 169 3.86 20.73 23.69
C ASP A 169 3.73 19.61 24.72
#